data_ae6c8b5fe82a19251c927c6ef59f405d
#
_entry.id   ae6c8b5fe82a19251c927c6ef59f405d
#
_cell.length_a   1.000
_cell.length_b   1.000
_cell.length_c   1.000
_cell.angle_alpha   90.00
_cell.angle_beta   90.00
_cell.angle_gamma   90.00
#
_symmetry.space_group_name_H-M   'P 1'
#
loop_
_entity.id
_entity.type
_entity.pdbx_description
1 polymer ?
#
loop_
_entity_poly.entity_id
_entity_poly.type
_entity_poly.pdbx_seq_one_letter_code
_entity_poly.pdbx_strand_id
1 'polypeptide(L)'
;MRDLEKDSYVVVLRNVIKELNKVRDDIHWTIMSPTDIKSLTFENTTQIPINLPSYPNAMRCHFNYNEIKSNLRWKHTDYDVVYSHLPEHTLQLKNLLVNDTNIDPKFVGYCHWYEVDENTNYSERMLLHNYNGMLRMEECGVNSVWLKELVLSKACDIFSGQIIHKLDKIIQPHYLGIDKINNVDVPTKKKTIIFNHRDNYYTGWTWFIDRMDELYKQRQDFTVYTTLADLDRPYAKRVKISDRNEYLDFIRSMHVGVGTFQKYSAWSISTTDSLSMGVPYILPNKLCYPEMVGKEYPLLYDGKDEFLQKLNGALDDDGSVDKAKKYLKTKIEEFPWASRVPQWFDNWKFLEADSFDMIGDKSESYDKIVDFIHKKKSVTKKEILDYLGWGVRISFSPYRNRLRKESTIRFTKNRYEVT
;
A
#
# COMPACT_ATOMS: atom_id res chain seq x y z
N MET A 1 -0.28 21.03 -8.64
CA MET A 1 -1.17 20.15 -7.86
C MET A 1 -0.89 18.72 -8.27
N ARG A 2 -0.47 17.83 -7.35
CA ARG A 2 -0.25 16.41 -7.67
C ARG A 2 -1.59 15.79 -8.04
N ASP A 3 -1.62 15.03 -9.13
CA ASP A 3 -2.78 14.23 -9.48
C ASP A 3 -2.80 13.00 -8.57
N LEU A 4 -3.61 13.08 -7.52
CA LEU A 4 -3.69 12.06 -6.48
C LEU A 4 -4.25 10.73 -6.97
N GLU A 5 -5.03 10.75 -8.03
CA GLU A 5 -5.54 9.54 -8.65
C GLU A 5 -4.41 8.66 -9.22
N LYS A 6 -3.25 9.28 -9.45
CA LYS A 6 -2.03 8.63 -9.97
C LYS A 6 -0.97 8.37 -8.90
N ASP A 7 -1.18 8.83 -7.67
CA ASP A 7 -0.27 8.58 -6.56
C ASP A 7 -0.54 7.21 -5.96
N SER A 8 0.43 6.32 -6.05
CA SER A 8 0.29 4.93 -5.58
C SER A 8 0.01 4.82 -4.08
N TYR A 9 0.53 5.74 -3.26
CA TYR A 9 0.23 5.76 -1.83
C TYR A 9 -1.23 6.09 -1.55
N VAL A 10 -1.77 7.07 -2.28
CA VAL A 10 -3.18 7.46 -2.15
C VAL A 10 -4.10 6.36 -2.66
N VAL A 11 -3.76 5.71 -3.77
CA VAL A 11 -4.53 4.57 -4.31
C VAL A 11 -4.60 3.43 -3.29
N VAL A 12 -3.48 3.07 -2.67
CA VAL A 12 -3.45 2.01 -1.64
C VAL A 12 -4.30 2.42 -0.45
N LEU A 13 -4.07 3.63 0.12
CA LEU A 13 -4.81 4.10 1.30
C LEU A 13 -6.32 4.12 1.05
N ARG A 14 -6.74 4.66 -0.11
CA ARG A 14 -8.16 4.71 -0.50
C ARG A 14 -8.80 3.33 -0.50
N ASN A 15 -8.13 2.36 -1.08
CA ASN A 15 -8.68 1.01 -1.17
C ASN A 15 -8.67 0.29 0.18
N VAL A 16 -7.66 0.52 1.01
CA VAL A 16 -7.64 0.02 2.39
C VAL A 16 -8.85 0.56 3.17
N ILE A 17 -9.07 1.87 3.16
CA ILE A 17 -10.22 2.48 3.85
C ILE A 17 -11.54 1.94 3.29
N LYS A 18 -11.70 1.91 1.97
CA LYS A 18 -12.91 1.45 1.29
C LYS A 18 -13.26 0.00 1.65
N GLU A 19 -12.29 -0.89 1.60
CA GLU A 19 -12.56 -2.31 1.84
C GLU A 19 -12.74 -2.60 3.33
N LEU A 20 -12.04 -1.88 4.23
CA LEU A 20 -12.27 -1.99 5.66
C LEU A 20 -13.63 -1.48 6.10
N ASN A 21 -14.06 -0.34 5.59
CA ASN A 21 -15.38 0.21 5.93
C ASN A 21 -16.55 -0.71 5.52
N LYS A 22 -16.32 -1.67 4.59
CA LYS A 22 -17.32 -2.68 4.25
C LYS A 22 -17.49 -3.76 5.31
N VAL A 23 -16.43 -4.07 6.06
CA VAL A 23 -16.40 -5.17 7.04
C VAL A 23 -16.40 -4.67 8.48
N ARG A 24 -16.14 -3.38 8.69
CA ARG A 24 -16.05 -2.73 10.00
C ARG A 24 -16.71 -1.36 9.96
N ASP A 25 -17.81 -1.18 10.67
CA ASP A 25 -18.54 0.09 10.78
C ASP A 25 -18.11 0.94 12.00
N ASP A 26 -17.27 0.37 12.85
CA ASP A 26 -16.76 0.99 14.07
C ASP A 26 -15.44 1.76 13.90
N ILE A 27 -14.87 1.79 12.69
CA ILE A 27 -13.63 2.52 12.42
C ILE A 27 -13.94 3.98 12.07
N HIS A 28 -13.27 4.90 12.77
CA HIS A 28 -13.20 6.31 12.39
C HIS A 28 -11.78 6.65 11.96
N TRP A 29 -11.63 7.16 10.74
CA TRP A 29 -10.35 7.50 10.15
C TRP A 29 -10.00 8.96 10.38
N THR A 30 -8.79 9.21 10.88
CA THR A 30 -8.19 10.55 10.85
C THR A 30 -7.01 10.51 9.89
N ILE A 31 -7.14 11.20 8.75
CA ILE A 31 -6.13 11.21 7.70
C ILE A 31 -5.32 12.50 7.78
N MET A 32 -4.02 12.37 8.02
CA MET A 32 -3.08 13.46 7.86
C MET A 32 -2.58 13.50 6.43
N SER A 33 -2.80 14.60 5.74
CA SER A 33 -2.41 14.75 4.35
C SER A 33 -1.80 16.13 4.08
N PRO A 34 -0.92 16.26 3.09
CA PRO A 34 -0.45 17.58 2.63
C PRO A 34 -1.62 18.50 2.24
N THR A 35 -1.45 19.80 2.45
CA THR A 35 -2.50 20.82 2.17
C THR A 35 -2.83 20.96 0.69
N ASP A 36 -1.93 20.56 -0.21
CA ASP A 36 -2.16 20.56 -1.65
C ASP A 36 -3.00 19.37 -2.15
N ILE A 37 -3.34 18.46 -1.24
CA ILE A 37 -4.24 17.35 -1.50
C ILE A 37 -5.69 17.79 -1.34
N LYS A 38 -6.47 17.71 -2.42
CA LYS A 38 -7.91 17.94 -2.36
C LYS A 38 -8.56 16.98 -1.34
N SER A 39 -9.68 17.40 -0.78
CA SER A 39 -10.46 16.62 0.18
C SER A 39 -10.59 15.14 -0.25
N LEU A 40 -10.06 14.28 0.61
CA LEU A 40 -10.29 12.83 0.52
C LEU A 40 -11.64 12.56 1.21
N THR A 41 -12.70 12.51 0.43
CA THR A 41 -14.04 12.23 0.95
C THR A 41 -14.25 10.72 1.08
N PHE A 42 -14.14 10.21 2.29
CA PHE A 42 -14.55 8.84 2.65
C PHE A 42 -15.55 8.90 3.79
N GLU A 43 -16.42 7.90 3.86
CA GLU A 43 -17.29 7.73 5.02
C GLU A 43 -16.47 7.56 6.31
N ASN A 44 -16.95 8.09 7.42
CA ASN A 44 -16.31 8.04 8.74
C ASN A 44 -14.86 8.59 8.76
N THR A 45 -14.59 9.65 8.00
CA THR A 45 -13.25 10.20 7.85
C THR A 45 -13.17 11.67 8.23
N THR A 46 -12.15 12.01 9.01
CA THR A 46 -11.72 13.39 9.27
C THR A 46 -10.37 13.61 8.61
N GLN A 47 -10.27 14.60 7.72
CA GLN A 47 -8.99 14.98 7.12
C GLN A 47 -8.37 16.15 7.88
N ILE A 48 -7.09 16.00 8.23
CA ILE A 48 -6.27 17.05 8.82
C ILE A 48 -5.23 17.48 7.79
N PRO A 49 -5.38 18.64 7.16
CA PRO A 49 -4.39 19.16 6.24
C PRO A 49 -3.13 19.59 7.00
N ILE A 50 -1.97 19.14 6.52
CA ILE A 50 -0.66 19.50 7.07
C ILE A 50 0.11 20.26 6.02
N ASN A 51 0.59 21.44 6.38
CA ASN A 51 1.46 22.20 5.48
C ASN A 51 2.86 21.55 5.46
N LEU A 52 3.04 20.61 4.58
CA LEU A 52 4.33 20.00 4.32
C LEU A 52 4.96 20.76 3.14
N PRO A 53 6.10 21.41 3.33
CA PRO A 53 6.80 22.01 2.23
C PRO A 53 7.17 20.93 1.21
N SER A 54 7.14 21.27 -0.08
CA SER A 54 7.59 20.39 -1.14
C SER A 54 9.10 20.18 -1.01
N TYR A 55 9.49 19.14 -0.30
CA TYR A 55 10.89 18.77 -0.16
C TYR A 55 11.38 17.99 -1.39
N PRO A 56 12.61 18.21 -1.85
CA PRO A 56 13.28 17.28 -2.75
C PRO A 56 13.26 15.86 -2.16
N ASN A 57 13.29 14.84 -3.00
CA ASN A 57 13.33 13.44 -2.54
C ASN A 57 14.42 13.19 -1.48
N ALA A 58 15.54 13.92 -1.54
CA ALA A 58 16.61 13.86 -0.54
C ALA A 58 16.20 14.26 0.89
N MET A 59 15.06 14.91 1.07
CA MET A 59 14.55 15.34 2.37
C MET A 59 13.29 14.55 2.79
N ARG A 60 12.98 13.48 2.12
CA ARG A 60 11.80 12.66 2.39
C ARG A 60 11.75 12.14 3.85
N CYS A 61 12.90 11.95 4.48
CA CYS A 61 12.98 11.58 5.88
C CYS A 61 12.81 12.76 6.87
N HIS A 62 12.59 13.98 6.36
CA HIS A 62 12.40 15.13 7.22
C HIS A 62 10.99 15.14 7.82
N PHE A 63 10.92 15.05 9.14
CA PHE A 63 9.68 15.08 9.90
C PHE A 63 9.45 16.48 10.50
N ASN A 64 8.40 17.16 10.05
CA ASN A 64 8.06 18.48 10.58
C ASN A 64 7.24 18.35 11.88
N TYR A 65 7.96 18.18 12.99
CA TYR A 65 7.39 17.96 14.31
C TYR A 65 6.41 19.06 14.73
N ASN A 66 6.81 20.33 14.57
CA ASN A 66 6.01 21.45 15.02
C ASN A 66 4.71 21.58 14.23
N GLU A 67 4.78 21.38 12.92
CA GLU A 67 3.62 21.45 12.05
C GLU A 67 2.62 20.33 12.37
N ILE A 68 3.10 19.10 12.52
CA ILE A 68 2.25 17.97 12.87
C ILE A 68 1.65 18.19 14.26
N LYS A 69 2.46 18.62 15.24
CA LYS A 69 2.00 18.89 16.59
C LYS A 69 0.95 19.99 16.65
N SER A 70 1.10 21.07 15.88
CA SER A 70 0.16 22.18 15.88
C SER A 70 -1.19 21.84 15.23
N ASN A 71 -1.17 21.00 14.20
CA ASN A 71 -2.36 20.61 13.44
C ASN A 71 -3.09 19.40 14.03
N LEU A 72 -2.40 18.52 14.69
CA LEU A 72 -3.03 17.46 15.45
C LEU A 72 -3.65 18.08 16.71
N ARG A 73 -4.95 18.08 16.74
CA ARG A 73 -5.71 18.51 17.94
C ARG A 73 -5.63 17.40 19.00
N TRP A 74 -4.41 17.08 19.44
CA TRP A 74 -4.07 16.03 20.39
C TRP A 74 -4.92 16.00 21.65
N LYS A 75 -5.40 17.15 22.05
CA LYS A 75 -6.18 17.29 23.28
C LYS A 75 -7.53 16.59 23.24
N HIS A 76 -7.92 16.01 22.09
CA HIS A 76 -9.29 15.54 21.90
C HIS A 76 -9.43 14.20 21.20
N THR A 77 -8.33 13.51 20.86
CA THR A 77 -8.40 12.26 20.08
C THR A 77 -7.53 11.19 20.69
N ASP A 78 -8.16 10.14 21.15
CA ASP A 78 -7.53 8.86 21.49
C ASP A 78 -7.44 8.04 20.20
N TYR A 79 -6.24 7.73 19.76
CA TYR A 79 -6.02 6.84 18.62
C TYR A 79 -5.75 5.44 19.13
N ASP A 80 -6.45 4.45 18.62
CA ASP A 80 -6.19 3.05 18.93
C ASP A 80 -5.06 2.49 18.07
N VAL A 81 -5.05 2.91 16.80
CA VAL A 81 -4.08 2.46 15.81
C VAL A 81 -3.59 3.64 14.99
N VAL A 82 -2.32 3.64 14.68
CA VAL A 82 -1.70 4.53 13.69
C VAL A 82 -1.25 3.68 12.51
N TYR A 83 -1.84 3.95 11.34
CA TYR A 83 -1.43 3.34 10.08
C TYR A 83 -0.46 4.25 9.35
N SER A 84 0.79 3.84 9.19
CA SER A 84 1.84 4.63 8.57
C SER A 84 2.22 4.09 7.18
N HIS A 85 2.02 4.91 6.15
CA HIS A 85 2.50 4.61 4.80
C HIS A 85 3.97 4.95 4.58
N LEU A 86 4.57 5.64 5.54
CA LEU A 86 5.95 6.11 5.47
C LEU A 86 6.71 5.62 6.70
N PRO A 87 7.28 4.41 6.68
CA PRO A 87 8.02 3.86 7.81
C PRO A 87 9.07 4.81 8.36
N GLU A 88 9.71 5.59 7.49
CA GLU A 88 10.72 6.58 7.86
C GLU A 88 10.26 7.66 8.85
N HIS A 89 8.95 7.89 8.96
CA HIS A 89 8.35 8.86 9.90
C HIS A 89 7.79 8.22 11.17
N THR A 90 7.69 6.91 11.23
CA THR A 90 6.98 6.21 12.30
C THR A 90 7.63 6.41 13.66
N LEU A 91 8.97 6.39 13.75
CA LEU A 91 9.66 6.60 15.01
C LEU A 91 9.36 8.00 15.59
N GLN A 92 9.43 9.03 14.75
CA GLN A 92 9.19 10.41 15.17
C GLN A 92 7.73 10.60 15.56
N LEU A 93 6.80 10.03 14.79
CA LEU A 93 5.37 10.09 15.10
C LEU A 93 5.04 9.36 16.39
N LYS A 94 5.63 8.18 16.62
CA LYS A 94 5.47 7.44 17.88
C LYS A 94 6.00 8.22 19.07
N ASN A 95 7.18 8.82 18.96
CA ASN A 95 7.75 9.64 20.02
C ASN A 95 6.86 10.85 20.32
N LEU A 96 6.33 11.52 19.30
CA LEU A 96 5.41 12.63 19.45
C LEU A 96 4.15 12.20 20.20
N LEU A 97 3.52 11.09 19.81
CA LEU A 97 2.29 10.61 20.42
C LEU A 97 2.49 10.17 21.87
N VAL A 98 3.49 9.33 22.12
CA VAL A 98 3.74 8.76 23.45
C VAL A 98 4.20 9.83 24.42
N ASN A 99 5.19 10.65 24.03
CA ASN A 99 5.81 11.59 24.97
C ASN A 99 5.01 12.86 25.21
N ASP A 100 4.31 13.36 24.18
CA ASP A 100 3.62 14.64 24.27
C ASP A 100 2.13 14.51 24.65
N THR A 101 1.54 13.34 24.44
CA THR A 101 0.10 13.16 24.61
C THR A 101 -0.29 12.02 25.55
N ASN A 102 0.67 11.22 26.01
CA ASN A 102 0.43 9.99 26.77
C ASN A 102 -0.51 8.99 26.05
N ILE A 103 -0.57 9.05 24.72
CA ILE A 103 -1.32 8.09 23.89
C ILE A 103 -0.31 7.08 23.38
N ASP A 104 -0.53 5.80 23.65
CA ASP A 104 0.30 4.70 23.12
C ASP A 104 -0.53 3.83 22.16
N PRO A 105 -0.78 4.29 20.93
CA PRO A 105 -1.51 3.53 19.94
C PRO A 105 -0.63 2.40 19.41
N LYS A 106 -1.26 1.37 18.87
CA LYS A 106 -0.55 0.37 18.07
C LYS A 106 -0.15 0.97 16.73
N PHE A 107 1.07 0.72 16.32
CA PHE A 107 1.57 1.20 15.02
C PHE A 107 1.61 0.03 14.05
N VAL A 108 0.98 0.22 12.92
CA VAL A 108 1.06 -0.66 11.76
C VAL A 108 1.38 0.16 10.53
N GLY A 109 1.81 -0.47 9.47
CA GLY A 109 2.14 0.31 8.30
C GLY A 109 2.25 -0.51 7.03
N TYR A 110 2.59 0.21 5.97
CA TYR A 110 2.84 -0.36 4.67
C TYR A 110 4.00 0.37 4.00
N CYS A 111 5.00 -0.38 3.56
CA CYS A 111 6.12 0.15 2.81
C CYS A 111 5.95 -0.16 1.33
N HIS A 112 5.46 0.82 0.58
CA HIS A 112 5.24 0.67 -0.87
C HIS A 112 6.53 0.60 -1.65
N TRP A 113 7.52 1.40 -1.24
CA TRP A 113 8.83 1.46 -1.85
C TRP A 113 9.91 1.45 -0.78
N TYR A 114 10.90 0.61 -0.96
CA TYR A 114 12.03 0.47 -0.06
C TYR A 114 13.31 0.93 -0.76
N GLU A 115 14.09 1.76 -0.10
CA GLU A 115 15.32 2.30 -0.68
C GLU A 115 16.45 1.27 -0.58
N VAL A 116 16.59 0.47 -1.62
CA VAL A 116 17.62 -0.58 -1.73
C VAL A 116 18.59 -0.33 -2.86
N ASP A 117 18.59 0.86 -3.46
CA ASP A 117 19.50 1.20 -4.54
C ASP A 117 20.90 1.52 -3.98
N GLU A 118 21.84 0.65 -4.27
CA GLU A 118 23.23 0.74 -3.80
C GLU A 118 24.03 1.89 -4.45
N ASN A 119 23.47 2.55 -5.47
CA ASN A 119 24.21 3.54 -6.27
C ASN A 119 24.05 4.97 -5.77
N THR A 120 23.32 5.21 -4.69
CA THR A 120 23.12 6.56 -4.17
C THR A 120 23.39 6.63 -2.67
N ASN A 121 24.23 7.57 -2.24
CA ASN A 121 24.45 7.89 -0.80
C ASN A 121 23.16 8.28 -0.05
N TYR A 122 22.11 8.51 -0.77
CA TYR A 122 20.79 8.84 -0.29
C TYR A 122 20.04 7.59 0.19
N SER A 123 20.16 6.49 -0.50
CA SER A 123 19.46 5.23 -0.21
C SER A 123 19.81 4.67 1.15
N GLU A 124 21.09 4.69 1.54
CA GLU A 124 21.53 4.14 2.83
C GLU A 124 20.90 4.88 4.01
N ARG A 125 20.82 6.21 3.97
CA ARG A 125 20.17 7.00 5.01
C ARG A 125 18.68 6.68 5.13
N MET A 126 17.97 6.65 4.01
CA MET A 126 16.56 6.30 3.99
C MET A 126 16.31 4.88 4.46
N LEU A 127 17.18 3.96 4.07
CA LEU A 127 17.15 2.58 4.49
C LEU A 127 17.15 2.45 6.02
N LEU A 128 18.05 3.17 6.71
CA LEU A 128 18.13 3.20 8.17
C LEU A 128 16.87 3.80 8.80
N HIS A 129 16.31 4.86 8.20
CA HIS A 129 15.04 5.45 8.68
C HIS A 129 13.88 4.47 8.51
N ASN A 130 13.79 3.76 7.38
CA ASN A 130 12.78 2.73 7.16
C ASN A 130 12.86 1.62 8.22
N TYR A 131 14.06 1.07 8.48
CA TYR A 131 14.23 0.04 9.51
C TYR A 131 13.86 0.53 10.90
N ASN A 132 14.32 1.73 11.28
CA ASN A 132 13.98 2.30 12.58
C ASN A 132 12.49 2.47 12.76
N GLY A 133 11.79 2.84 11.71
CA GLY A 133 10.33 2.94 11.72
C GLY A 133 9.65 1.58 11.82
N MET A 134 10.04 0.62 10.98
CA MET A 134 9.49 -0.74 11.01
C MET A 134 9.64 -1.39 12.38
N LEU A 135 10.79 -1.24 13.04
CA LEU A 135 11.04 -1.77 14.39
C LEU A 135 10.13 -1.17 15.47
N ARG A 136 9.36 -0.14 15.17
CA ARG A 136 8.37 0.49 16.06
C ARG A 136 6.94 0.11 15.75
N MET A 137 6.74 -0.72 14.72
CA MET A 137 5.42 -1.23 14.32
C MET A 137 5.17 -2.61 14.92
N GLU A 138 3.90 -2.94 15.08
CA GLU A 138 3.44 -4.31 15.33
C GLU A 138 3.54 -5.14 14.04
N GLU A 139 3.20 -4.49 12.90
CA GLU A 139 3.32 -5.09 11.58
C GLU A 139 3.57 -4.02 10.52
N CYS A 140 4.40 -4.35 9.53
CA CYS A 140 4.65 -3.54 8.35
C CYS A 140 4.44 -4.38 7.09
N GLY A 141 3.40 -4.07 6.33
CA GLY A 141 3.16 -4.69 5.03
C GLY A 141 4.22 -4.28 4.00
N VAL A 142 4.63 -5.23 3.19
CA VAL A 142 5.40 -5.01 1.94
C VAL A 142 4.69 -5.71 0.79
N ASN A 143 4.89 -5.25 -0.43
CA ASN A 143 4.06 -5.68 -1.55
C ASN A 143 4.37 -7.08 -2.12
N SER A 144 5.37 -7.78 -1.60
CA SER A 144 5.74 -9.12 -2.09
C SER A 144 6.64 -9.86 -1.09
N VAL A 145 6.68 -11.17 -1.18
CA VAL A 145 7.67 -12.00 -0.48
C VAL A 145 9.08 -11.63 -0.93
N TRP A 146 9.26 -11.44 -2.25
CA TRP A 146 10.53 -11.00 -2.80
C TRP A 146 11.04 -9.70 -2.14
N LEU A 147 10.17 -8.71 -1.94
CA LEU A 147 10.57 -7.47 -1.29
C LEU A 147 10.88 -7.69 0.19
N LYS A 148 10.12 -8.53 0.90
CA LYS A 148 10.44 -8.93 2.28
C LYS A 148 11.83 -9.55 2.36
N GLU A 149 12.14 -10.51 1.49
CA GLU A 149 13.44 -11.18 1.46
C GLU A 149 14.58 -10.21 1.16
N LEU A 150 14.37 -9.27 0.23
CA LEU A 150 15.35 -8.24 -0.08
C LEU A 150 15.60 -7.32 1.11
N VAL A 151 14.55 -6.87 1.80
CA VAL A 151 14.63 -6.03 3.00
C VAL A 151 15.39 -6.76 4.11
N LEU A 152 15.08 -8.02 4.35
CA LEU A 152 15.76 -8.82 5.37
C LEU A 152 17.23 -9.11 4.99
N SER A 153 17.50 -9.39 3.73
CA SER A 153 18.87 -9.57 3.24
C SER A 153 19.74 -8.33 3.49
N LYS A 154 19.22 -7.15 3.17
CA LYS A 154 19.92 -5.89 3.44
C LYS A 154 20.06 -5.60 4.94
N ALA A 155 19.09 -6.02 5.75
CA ALA A 155 19.19 -5.91 7.21
C ALA A 155 20.35 -6.72 7.79
N CYS A 156 20.72 -7.85 7.16
CA CYS A 156 21.83 -8.68 7.60
C CYS A 156 23.19 -7.96 7.56
N ASP A 157 23.33 -6.99 6.67
CA ASP A 157 24.56 -6.19 6.57
C ASP A 157 24.68 -5.14 7.69
N ILE A 158 23.58 -4.85 8.42
CA ILE A 158 23.48 -3.71 9.34
C ILE A 158 23.23 -4.15 10.79
N PHE A 159 22.41 -5.19 10.98
CA PHE A 159 21.86 -5.53 12.29
C PHE A 159 22.26 -6.93 12.79
N SER A 160 22.17 -7.11 14.11
CA SER A 160 22.34 -8.41 14.74
C SER A 160 21.18 -9.37 14.41
N GLY A 161 21.43 -10.67 14.52
CA GLY A 161 20.42 -11.71 14.27
C GLY A 161 19.12 -11.54 15.08
N GLN A 162 19.18 -11.01 16.30
CA GLN A 162 17.98 -10.74 17.11
C GLN A 162 17.09 -9.67 16.46
N ILE A 163 17.68 -8.62 15.92
CA ILE A 163 16.94 -7.55 15.21
C ILE A 163 16.37 -8.06 13.91
N ILE A 164 17.14 -8.86 13.15
CA ILE A 164 16.66 -9.48 11.91
C ILE A 164 15.46 -10.38 12.19
N HIS A 165 15.53 -11.22 13.21
CA HIS A 165 14.39 -12.07 13.62
C HIS A 165 13.16 -11.24 14.02
N LYS A 166 13.36 -10.09 14.67
CA LYS A 166 12.26 -9.17 14.98
C LYS A 166 11.66 -8.56 13.71
N LEU A 167 12.51 -8.11 12.78
CA LEU A 167 12.07 -7.57 11.48
C LEU A 167 11.31 -8.62 10.66
N ASP A 168 11.78 -9.87 10.65
CA ASP A 168 11.09 -10.95 9.93
C ASP A 168 9.66 -11.20 10.43
N LYS A 169 9.43 -11.05 11.75
CA LYS A 169 8.09 -11.13 12.33
C LYS A 169 7.22 -9.92 12.01
N ILE A 170 7.80 -8.73 11.95
CA ILE A 170 7.09 -7.48 11.69
C ILE A 170 6.72 -7.33 10.22
N ILE A 171 7.64 -7.69 9.32
CA ILE A 171 7.46 -7.49 7.88
C ILE A 171 6.63 -8.63 7.30
N GLN A 172 5.45 -8.30 6.74
CA GLN A 172 4.55 -9.28 6.15
C GLN A 172 4.20 -8.93 4.70
N PRO A 173 4.08 -9.92 3.81
CA PRO A 173 3.64 -9.67 2.45
C PRO A 173 2.17 -9.24 2.41
N HIS A 174 1.93 -8.02 1.95
CA HIS A 174 0.61 -7.45 1.68
C HIS A 174 0.50 -7.13 0.20
N TYR A 175 0.00 -8.07 -0.57
CA TYR A 175 -0.11 -7.92 -2.01
C TYR A 175 -1.05 -6.78 -2.39
N LEU A 176 -0.62 -5.97 -3.35
CA LEU A 176 -1.47 -4.91 -3.89
C LEU A 176 -2.63 -5.49 -4.69
N GLY A 177 -3.76 -4.84 -4.55
CA GLY A 177 -4.95 -5.16 -5.32
C GLY A 177 -5.11 -4.25 -6.54
N ILE A 178 -6.18 -4.52 -7.27
CA ILE A 178 -6.69 -3.74 -8.39
C ILE A 178 -8.18 -3.50 -8.21
N ASP A 179 -8.71 -2.48 -8.86
CA ASP A 179 -10.15 -2.29 -8.92
C ASP A 179 -10.79 -3.44 -9.70
N LYS A 180 -11.95 -3.92 -9.21
CA LYS A 180 -12.71 -4.93 -9.94
C LYS A 180 -13.16 -4.36 -11.27
N ILE A 181 -12.88 -5.09 -12.32
CA ILE A 181 -13.13 -4.64 -13.68
C ILE A 181 -14.33 -5.35 -14.25
N ASN A 182 -15.21 -4.58 -14.88
CA ASN A 182 -16.28 -5.15 -15.68
C ASN A 182 -15.71 -5.72 -16.98
N ASN A 183 -15.95 -7.00 -17.23
CA ASN A 183 -15.55 -7.63 -18.47
C ASN A 183 -16.34 -7.02 -19.63
N VAL A 184 -15.70 -6.11 -20.36
CA VAL A 184 -16.21 -5.58 -21.64
C VAL A 184 -15.30 -6.15 -22.71
N ASP A 185 -15.87 -6.83 -23.68
CA ASP A 185 -15.11 -7.29 -24.84
C ASP A 185 -14.68 -6.09 -25.68
N VAL A 186 -13.39 -5.79 -25.64
CA VAL A 186 -12.77 -4.76 -26.47
C VAL A 186 -11.95 -5.46 -27.55
N PRO A 187 -12.14 -5.13 -28.83
CA PRO A 187 -11.34 -5.71 -29.89
C PRO A 187 -9.84 -5.44 -29.66
N THR A 188 -9.05 -6.49 -29.63
CA THR A 188 -7.60 -6.40 -29.47
C THR A 188 -6.95 -5.90 -30.77
N LYS A 189 -6.15 -4.86 -30.69
CA LYS A 189 -5.31 -4.38 -31.79
C LYS A 189 -4.12 -5.32 -31.94
N LYS A 190 -4.15 -6.19 -32.94
CA LYS A 190 -3.05 -7.11 -33.20
C LYS A 190 -1.72 -6.39 -33.40
N LYS A 191 -0.62 -7.08 -33.07
CA LYS A 191 0.75 -6.58 -33.22
C LYS A 191 1.03 -5.26 -32.48
N THR A 192 0.34 -5.02 -31.37
CA THR A 192 0.59 -3.88 -30.48
C THR A 192 1.24 -4.32 -29.18
N ILE A 193 2.26 -3.61 -28.78
CA ILE A 193 2.99 -3.83 -27.52
C ILE A 193 2.75 -2.62 -26.62
N ILE A 194 2.35 -2.84 -25.38
CA ILE A 194 2.25 -1.77 -24.39
C ILE A 194 3.44 -1.77 -23.42
N PHE A 195 4.07 -0.61 -23.29
CA PHE A 195 5.02 -0.29 -22.24
C PHE A 195 4.47 0.89 -21.42
N ASN A 196 3.78 0.59 -20.34
CA ASN A 196 3.12 1.60 -19.48
C ASN A 196 3.90 1.93 -18.21
N HIS A 197 5.21 1.87 -18.30
CA HIS A 197 6.15 2.23 -17.25
C HIS A 197 6.83 3.57 -17.55
N ARG A 198 7.47 4.14 -16.50
CA ARG A 198 8.29 5.36 -16.66
C ARG A 198 9.59 5.05 -17.41
N ASP A 199 10.15 6.07 -18.03
CA ASP A 199 11.49 6.08 -18.65
C ASP A 199 12.59 6.17 -17.57
N ASN A 200 12.69 5.16 -16.75
CA ASN A 200 13.65 5.15 -15.64
C ASN A 200 14.54 3.91 -15.71
N TYR A 201 15.76 4.01 -15.15
CA TYR A 201 16.72 2.91 -15.16
C TYR A 201 16.18 1.65 -14.45
N TYR A 202 15.45 1.82 -13.34
CA TYR A 202 14.90 0.68 -12.57
C TYR A 202 13.80 -0.08 -13.33
N THR A 203 13.07 0.61 -14.24
CA THR A 203 12.06 -0.05 -15.09
C THR A 203 12.69 -0.89 -16.20
N GLY A 204 14.01 -0.82 -16.39
CA GLY A 204 14.71 -1.46 -17.48
C GLY A 204 14.48 -0.75 -18.83
N TRP A 205 14.19 0.56 -18.80
CA TRP A 205 13.88 1.34 -20.00
C TRP A 205 14.90 1.21 -21.11
N THR A 206 16.19 1.41 -20.81
CA THR A 206 17.28 1.28 -21.79
C THR A 206 17.34 -0.14 -22.35
N TRP A 207 17.24 -1.15 -21.49
CA TRP A 207 17.21 -2.54 -21.92
C TRP A 207 16.02 -2.84 -22.85
N PHE A 208 14.84 -2.26 -22.56
CA PHE A 208 13.68 -2.38 -23.41
C PHE A 208 13.90 -1.77 -24.78
N ILE A 209 14.42 -0.55 -24.87
CA ILE A 209 14.72 0.13 -26.15
C ILE A 209 15.67 -0.73 -26.99
N ASP A 210 16.77 -1.19 -26.41
CA ASP A 210 17.74 -2.03 -27.11
C ASP A 210 17.09 -3.29 -27.71
N ARG A 211 16.15 -3.89 -26.99
CA ARG A 211 15.43 -5.09 -27.48
C ARG A 211 14.43 -4.74 -28.58
N MET A 212 13.76 -3.61 -28.47
CA MET A 212 12.83 -3.17 -29.53
C MET A 212 13.58 -2.73 -30.79
N ASP A 213 14.72 -2.04 -30.66
CA ASP A 213 15.56 -1.67 -31.80
C ASP A 213 16.14 -2.93 -32.50
N GLU A 214 16.50 -3.96 -31.74
CA GLU A 214 16.93 -5.26 -32.27
C GLU A 214 15.79 -5.99 -33.01
N LEU A 215 14.60 -6.02 -32.42
CA LEU A 215 13.41 -6.59 -33.03
C LEU A 215 13.03 -5.85 -34.32
N TYR A 216 13.10 -4.52 -34.31
CA TYR A 216 12.74 -3.69 -35.46
C TYR A 216 13.66 -3.91 -36.68
N LYS A 217 14.90 -4.31 -36.48
CA LYS A 217 15.80 -4.72 -37.56
C LYS A 217 15.34 -6.01 -38.25
N GLN A 218 14.62 -6.87 -37.53
CA GLN A 218 14.15 -8.16 -38.03
C GLN A 218 12.74 -8.08 -38.62
N ARG A 219 11.87 -7.24 -38.04
CA ARG A 219 10.48 -7.05 -38.44
C ARG A 219 9.98 -5.64 -38.15
N GLN A 220 9.13 -5.11 -39.03
CA GLN A 220 8.62 -3.74 -38.92
C GLN A 220 7.09 -3.68 -38.84
N ASP A 221 6.44 -4.80 -38.55
CA ASP A 221 4.99 -4.97 -38.57
C ASP A 221 4.33 -4.84 -37.19
N PHE A 222 4.96 -4.17 -36.23
CA PHE A 222 4.46 -3.95 -34.88
C PHE A 222 4.47 -2.48 -34.48
N THR A 223 3.70 -2.14 -33.47
CA THR A 223 3.69 -0.81 -32.86
C THR A 223 3.85 -0.90 -31.33
N VAL A 224 4.78 -0.15 -30.78
CA VAL A 224 4.93 0.02 -29.33
C VAL A 224 4.16 1.25 -28.89
N TYR A 225 3.27 1.07 -27.92
CA TYR A 225 2.60 2.18 -27.26
C TYR A 225 3.24 2.44 -25.88
N THR A 226 3.47 3.71 -25.59
CA THR A 226 3.93 4.16 -24.28
C THR A 226 2.93 5.16 -23.69
N THR A 227 2.73 5.12 -22.37
CA THR A 227 1.80 6.03 -21.67
C THR A 227 2.54 7.06 -20.82
N LEU A 228 3.70 6.71 -20.28
CA LEU A 228 4.47 7.54 -19.36
C LEU A 228 5.83 7.95 -19.93
N ALA A 229 6.43 7.09 -20.73
CA ALA A 229 7.73 7.30 -21.36
C ALA A 229 7.60 7.97 -22.72
N ASP A 230 8.61 8.75 -23.11
CA ASP A 230 8.71 9.30 -24.46
C ASP A 230 9.75 8.50 -25.24
N LEU A 231 9.37 7.96 -26.40
CA LEU A 231 10.21 7.11 -27.23
C LEU A 231 10.20 7.59 -28.67
N ASP A 232 11.26 8.28 -29.07
CA ASP A 232 11.44 8.73 -30.46
C ASP A 232 12.00 7.58 -31.31
N ARG A 233 11.11 6.74 -31.82
CA ARG A 233 11.41 5.62 -32.70
C ARG A 233 10.28 5.41 -33.71
N PRO A 234 10.58 4.93 -34.94
CA PRO A 234 9.58 4.76 -35.99
C PRO A 234 8.46 3.77 -35.64
N TYR A 235 8.73 2.82 -34.72
CA TYR A 235 7.76 1.86 -34.24
C TYR A 235 6.99 2.30 -33.00
N ALA A 236 7.29 3.49 -32.44
CA ALA A 236 6.73 3.92 -31.15
C ALA A 236 5.66 5.00 -31.29
N LYS A 237 4.66 4.94 -30.42
CA LYS A 237 3.61 5.96 -30.29
C LYS A 237 3.36 6.25 -28.81
N ARG A 238 3.54 7.49 -28.41
CA ARG A 238 3.15 7.94 -27.07
C ARG A 238 1.67 8.32 -27.04
N VAL A 239 0.96 7.85 -26.01
CA VAL A 239 -0.43 8.20 -25.75
C VAL A 239 -0.55 8.88 -24.40
N LYS A 240 -1.11 10.08 -24.36
CA LYS A 240 -1.37 10.82 -23.14
C LYS A 240 -2.83 10.65 -22.75
N ILE A 241 -3.08 9.96 -21.68
CA ILE A 241 -4.41 9.71 -21.15
C ILE A 241 -4.42 10.19 -19.70
N SER A 242 -5.37 11.04 -19.36
CA SER A 242 -5.53 11.60 -18.01
C SER A 242 -6.60 10.88 -17.20
N ASP A 243 -7.65 10.44 -17.85
CA ASP A 243 -8.75 9.70 -17.22
C ASP A 243 -8.36 8.23 -16.97
N ARG A 244 -8.74 7.71 -15.80
CA ARG A 244 -8.39 6.34 -15.38
C ARG A 244 -9.13 5.29 -16.21
N ASN A 245 -10.39 5.51 -16.54
CA ASN A 245 -11.17 4.55 -17.28
C ASN A 245 -10.74 4.51 -18.76
N GLU A 246 -10.50 5.68 -19.36
CA GLU A 246 -9.91 5.76 -20.70
C GLU A 246 -8.56 5.05 -20.78
N TYR A 247 -7.72 5.18 -19.74
CA TYR A 247 -6.45 4.48 -19.65
C TYR A 247 -6.64 2.96 -19.60
N LEU A 248 -7.55 2.46 -18.80
CA LEU A 248 -7.83 1.03 -18.69
C LEU A 248 -8.41 0.47 -19.99
N ASP A 249 -9.34 1.19 -20.65
CA ASP A 249 -9.90 0.79 -21.95
C ASP A 249 -8.85 0.82 -23.06
N PHE A 250 -7.96 1.79 -23.03
CA PHE A 250 -6.83 1.83 -23.95
C PHE A 250 -5.92 0.60 -23.76
N ILE A 251 -5.53 0.28 -22.52
CA ILE A 251 -4.72 -0.91 -22.23
C ILE A 251 -5.43 -2.16 -22.72
N ARG A 252 -6.72 -2.32 -22.41
CA ARG A 252 -7.52 -3.51 -22.83
C ARG A 252 -7.46 -3.76 -24.34
N SER A 253 -7.30 -2.72 -25.15
CA SER A 253 -7.17 -2.84 -26.59
C SER A 253 -5.81 -3.32 -27.08
N MET A 254 -4.82 -3.47 -26.21
CA MET A 254 -3.46 -3.90 -26.59
C MET A 254 -3.33 -5.41 -26.71
N HIS A 255 -2.39 -5.86 -27.55
CA HIS A 255 -2.17 -7.28 -27.80
C HIS A 255 -1.38 -7.93 -26.67
N VAL A 256 -0.24 -7.33 -26.31
CA VAL A 256 0.67 -7.84 -25.29
C VAL A 256 1.36 -6.69 -24.58
N GLY A 257 1.62 -6.85 -23.30
CA GLY A 257 2.45 -5.93 -22.53
C GLY A 257 3.84 -6.50 -22.26
N VAL A 258 4.76 -5.65 -21.86
CA VAL A 258 6.13 -6.07 -21.51
C VAL A 258 6.57 -5.43 -20.19
N GLY A 259 7.11 -6.26 -19.30
CA GLY A 259 7.82 -5.85 -18.10
C GLY A 259 9.30 -6.13 -18.26
N THR A 260 10.13 -5.13 -18.05
CA THR A 260 11.58 -5.20 -18.35
C THR A 260 12.46 -4.85 -17.16
N PHE A 261 11.91 -4.88 -15.98
CA PHE A 261 12.66 -4.64 -14.74
C PHE A 261 13.75 -5.69 -14.55
N GLN A 262 14.96 -5.24 -14.29
CA GLN A 262 16.14 -6.12 -14.24
C GLN A 262 16.70 -6.33 -12.84
N LYS A 263 16.69 -5.27 -12.02
CA LYS A 263 17.33 -5.26 -10.69
C LYS A 263 16.34 -5.14 -9.55
N TYR A 264 15.37 -4.25 -9.67
CA TYR A 264 14.38 -3.97 -8.65
C TYR A 264 13.00 -3.94 -9.26
N SER A 265 12.07 -4.59 -8.63
CA SER A 265 10.65 -4.43 -8.91
C SER A 265 9.90 -4.61 -7.61
N ALA A 266 9.56 -3.51 -7.00
CA ALA A 266 8.39 -3.50 -6.16
C ALA A 266 7.18 -3.85 -7.04
N TRP A 267 6.11 -4.36 -6.46
CA TRP A 267 4.89 -4.74 -7.17
C TRP A 267 4.41 -3.63 -8.12
N SER A 268 4.39 -3.91 -9.40
CA SER A 268 4.06 -2.90 -10.41
C SER A 268 2.54 -2.79 -10.61
N ILE A 269 1.95 -1.70 -10.18
CA ILE A 269 0.53 -1.40 -10.42
C ILE A 269 0.24 -1.35 -11.92
N SER A 270 1.13 -0.76 -12.73
CA SER A 270 0.95 -0.73 -14.19
C SER A 270 0.89 -2.13 -14.82
N THR A 271 1.67 -3.08 -14.31
CA THR A 271 1.61 -4.48 -14.75
C THR A 271 0.30 -5.12 -14.31
N THR A 272 -0.09 -4.96 -13.04
CA THR A 272 -1.36 -5.53 -12.54
C THR A 272 -2.58 -4.92 -13.22
N ASP A 273 -2.58 -3.63 -13.54
CA ASP A 273 -3.61 -3.00 -14.35
C ASP A 273 -3.82 -3.73 -15.67
N SER A 274 -2.72 -4.00 -16.37
CA SER A 274 -2.81 -4.64 -17.68
C SER A 274 -3.24 -6.10 -17.60
N LEU A 275 -2.69 -6.85 -16.65
CA LEU A 275 -3.09 -8.23 -16.39
C LEU A 275 -4.59 -8.31 -16.06
N SER A 276 -5.09 -7.37 -15.27
CA SER A 276 -6.50 -7.29 -14.90
C SER A 276 -7.41 -6.96 -16.07
N MET A 277 -6.90 -6.17 -17.04
CA MET A 277 -7.62 -5.91 -18.30
C MET A 277 -7.59 -7.12 -19.26
N GLY A 278 -7.02 -8.24 -18.86
CA GLY A 278 -6.87 -9.42 -19.71
C GLY A 278 -5.77 -9.29 -20.75
N VAL A 279 -4.88 -8.31 -20.61
CA VAL A 279 -3.72 -8.14 -21.49
C VAL A 279 -2.53 -8.90 -20.90
N PRO A 280 -2.08 -10.00 -21.54
CA PRO A 280 -0.94 -10.75 -21.04
C PRO A 280 0.34 -9.94 -21.13
N TYR A 281 1.24 -10.18 -20.19
CA TYR A 281 2.53 -9.53 -20.13
C TYR A 281 3.66 -10.52 -20.28
N ILE A 282 4.66 -10.18 -21.07
CA ILE A 282 5.94 -10.88 -21.08
C ILE A 282 6.77 -10.32 -19.93
N LEU A 283 7.04 -11.16 -18.92
CA LEU A 283 7.60 -10.75 -17.63
C LEU A 283 8.89 -11.51 -17.32
N PRO A 284 9.88 -10.90 -16.66
CA PRO A 284 11.06 -11.65 -16.23
C PRO A 284 10.69 -12.70 -15.18
N ASN A 285 11.28 -13.89 -15.31
CA ASN A 285 11.15 -14.98 -14.33
C ASN A 285 12.01 -14.72 -13.08
N LYS A 286 11.89 -13.53 -12.52
CA LYS A 286 12.62 -13.07 -11.32
C LYS A 286 11.87 -11.93 -10.65
N LEU A 287 12.40 -11.44 -9.54
CA LEU A 287 11.82 -10.37 -8.74
C LEU A 287 10.43 -10.81 -8.22
N CYS A 288 9.47 -9.91 -8.11
CA CYS A 288 8.12 -10.21 -7.67
C CYS A 288 7.22 -10.84 -8.78
N TYR A 289 7.67 -10.95 -10.02
CA TYR A 289 6.81 -11.38 -11.11
C TYR A 289 6.34 -12.84 -11.05
N PRO A 290 7.20 -13.85 -10.75
CA PRO A 290 6.72 -15.22 -10.55
C PRO A 290 5.71 -15.34 -9.41
N GLU A 291 5.81 -14.47 -8.41
CA GLU A 291 4.87 -14.39 -7.30
C GLU A 291 3.55 -13.73 -7.72
N MET A 292 3.63 -12.70 -8.59
CA MET A 292 2.49 -11.97 -9.11
C MET A 292 1.59 -12.84 -10.00
N VAL A 293 2.19 -13.55 -10.95
CA VAL A 293 1.44 -14.31 -11.96
C VAL A 293 1.43 -15.82 -11.74
N GLY A 294 2.29 -16.35 -10.87
CA GLY A 294 2.55 -17.78 -10.70
C GLY A 294 3.71 -18.27 -11.58
N LYS A 295 4.48 -19.24 -11.06
CA LYS A 295 5.66 -19.79 -11.76
C LYS A 295 5.32 -20.48 -13.07
N GLU A 296 4.09 -20.96 -13.21
CA GLU A 296 3.59 -21.67 -14.42
C GLU A 296 3.07 -20.71 -15.51
N TYR A 297 3.18 -19.40 -15.29
CA TYR A 297 2.71 -18.45 -16.28
C TYR A 297 3.54 -18.52 -17.57
N PRO A 298 2.91 -18.72 -18.76
CA PRO A 298 3.63 -19.11 -19.95
C PRO A 298 4.53 -18.02 -20.57
N LEU A 299 4.35 -16.77 -20.18
CA LEU A 299 5.13 -15.64 -20.72
C LEU A 299 6.18 -15.10 -19.73
N LEU A 300 6.62 -15.91 -18.76
CA LEU A 300 7.84 -15.61 -17.99
C LEU A 300 9.08 -15.89 -18.84
N TYR A 301 10.11 -15.04 -18.76
CA TYR A 301 11.36 -15.20 -19.52
C TYR A 301 12.62 -15.12 -18.66
N ASP A 302 13.64 -15.89 -19.04
CA ASP A 302 14.95 -15.92 -18.42
C ASP A 302 16.03 -15.36 -19.34
N GLY A 303 16.02 -14.07 -19.58
CA GLY A 303 17.04 -13.39 -20.39
C GLY A 303 16.57 -12.91 -21.74
N LYS A 304 17.54 -12.40 -22.50
CA LYS A 304 17.29 -11.64 -23.73
C LYS A 304 16.65 -12.48 -24.84
N ASP A 305 17.23 -13.64 -25.09
CA ASP A 305 16.85 -14.44 -26.26
C ASP A 305 15.44 -15.03 -26.08
N GLU A 306 15.13 -15.48 -24.88
CA GLU A 306 13.79 -15.97 -24.56
C GLU A 306 12.75 -14.83 -24.58
N PHE A 307 13.11 -13.63 -24.11
CA PHE A 307 12.23 -12.45 -24.24
C PHE A 307 11.87 -12.18 -25.70
N LEU A 308 12.87 -12.12 -26.59
CA LEU A 308 12.66 -11.87 -28.01
C LEU A 308 11.88 -13.02 -28.66
N GLN A 309 12.16 -14.26 -28.30
CA GLN A 309 11.43 -15.44 -28.79
C GLN A 309 9.94 -15.35 -28.40
N LYS A 310 9.64 -15.12 -27.13
CA LYS A 310 8.25 -14.99 -26.64
C LYS A 310 7.53 -13.82 -27.27
N LEU A 311 8.23 -12.68 -27.44
CA LEU A 311 7.65 -11.52 -28.08
C LEU A 311 7.36 -11.75 -29.55
N ASN A 312 8.28 -12.37 -30.30
CA ASN A 312 8.04 -12.77 -31.69
C ASN A 312 6.84 -13.73 -31.80
N GLY A 313 6.81 -14.77 -30.97
CA GLY A 313 5.70 -15.72 -30.95
C GLY A 313 4.35 -15.04 -30.68
N ALA A 314 4.30 -14.11 -29.71
CA ALA A 314 3.12 -13.31 -29.43
C ALA A 314 2.69 -12.47 -30.63
N LEU A 315 3.64 -11.83 -31.33
CA LEU A 315 3.35 -11.00 -32.52
C LEU A 315 2.94 -11.84 -33.73
N ASP A 316 3.39 -13.09 -33.81
CA ASP A 316 3.04 -14.04 -34.88
C ASP A 316 1.76 -14.85 -34.60
N ASP A 317 1.13 -14.59 -33.42
CA ASP A 317 -0.12 -15.25 -33.03
C ASP A 317 0.05 -16.79 -32.87
N ASP A 318 1.17 -17.21 -32.27
CA ASP A 318 1.54 -18.62 -32.08
C ASP A 318 0.68 -19.35 -31.02
N GLY A 319 -0.34 -18.70 -30.51
CA GLY A 319 -1.21 -19.18 -29.43
C GLY A 319 -0.67 -18.99 -28.02
N SER A 320 0.54 -18.41 -27.84
CA SER A 320 1.11 -18.14 -26.51
C SER A 320 0.32 -17.07 -25.74
N VAL A 321 -0.17 -16.05 -26.45
CA VAL A 321 -1.04 -15.00 -25.90
C VAL A 321 -2.36 -15.58 -25.40
N ASP A 322 -2.99 -16.47 -26.17
CA ASP A 322 -4.26 -17.10 -25.79
C ASP A 322 -4.10 -18.05 -24.59
N LYS A 323 -2.98 -18.80 -24.55
CA LYS A 323 -2.62 -19.62 -23.38
C LYS A 323 -2.44 -18.75 -22.14
N ALA A 324 -1.75 -17.62 -22.27
CA ALA A 324 -1.55 -16.68 -21.17
C ALA A 324 -2.88 -16.03 -20.71
N LYS A 325 -3.75 -15.64 -21.64
CA LYS A 325 -5.09 -15.12 -21.32
C LYS A 325 -5.93 -16.17 -20.58
N LYS A 326 -5.91 -17.41 -21.05
CA LYS A 326 -6.63 -18.50 -20.36
C LYS A 326 -6.11 -18.74 -18.96
N TYR A 327 -4.80 -18.71 -18.78
CA TYR A 327 -4.16 -18.85 -17.47
C TYR A 327 -4.56 -17.68 -16.53
N LEU A 328 -4.49 -16.46 -17.02
CA LEU A 328 -4.82 -15.27 -16.23
C LEU A 328 -6.29 -15.27 -15.75
N LYS A 329 -7.24 -15.83 -16.51
CA LYS A 329 -8.63 -15.95 -16.05
C LYS A 329 -8.77 -16.68 -14.71
N THR A 330 -7.88 -17.60 -14.39
CA THR A 330 -7.87 -18.31 -13.10
C THR A 330 -7.22 -17.51 -11.99
N LYS A 331 -6.39 -16.50 -12.33
CA LYS A 331 -5.64 -15.68 -11.39
C LYS A 331 -6.28 -14.31 -11.13
N ILE A 332 -7.06 -13.80 -12.07
CA ILE A 332 -7.67 -12.46 -11.99
C ILE A 332 -8.53 -12.29 -10.73
N GLU A 333 -9.22 -13.34 -10.25
CA GLU A 333 -10.05 -13.29 -9.05
C GLU A 333 -9.25 -13.09 -7.76
N GLU A 334 -7.94 -13.32 -7.79
CA GLU A 334 -7.05 -13.06 -6.65
C GLU A 334 -6.61 -11.60 -6.55
N PHE A 335 -6.73 -10.80 -7.63
CA PHE A 335 -6.17 -9.45 -7.70
C PHE A 335 -7.06 -8.34 -7.12
N PRO A 336 -8.41 -8.43 -7.04
CA PRO A 336 -9.23 -7.34 -6.55
C PRO A 336 -8.84 -6.92 -5.12
N TRP A 337 -8.90 -5.60 -4.85
CA TRP A 337 -8.70 -5.07 -3.50
C TRP A 337 -9.62 -5.72 -2.47
N ALA A 338 -10.85 -6.03 -2.88
CA ALA A 338 -11.82 -6.75 -2.04
C ALA A 338 -11.33 -8.14 -1.58
N SER A 339 -10.46 -8.78 -2.37
CA SER A 339 -9.85 -10.07 -2.02
C SER A 339 -8.55 -9.88 -1.24
N ARG A 340 -7.80 -8.81 -1.50
CA ARG A 340 -6.47 -8.57 -0.91
C ARG A 340 -6.53 -7.93 0.47
N VAL A 341 -7.32 -6.87 0.61
CA VAL A 341 -7.36 -6.10 1.86
C VAL A 341 -7.82 -6.95 3.06
N PRO A 342 -8.86 -7.80 3.00
CA PRO A 342 -9.19 -8.67 4.12
C PRO A 342 -8.02 -9.54 4.59
N GLN A 343 -7.21 -10.07 3.65
CA GLN A 343 -6.04 -10.89 4.00
C GLN A 343 -4.99 -10.12 4.82
N TRP A 344 -4.85 -8.81 4.61
CA TRP A 344 -3.94 -7.99 5.41
C TRP A 344 -4.41 -7.92 6.86
N PHE A 345 -5.72 -7.88 7.10
CA PHE A 345 -6.32 -7.75 8.43
C PHE A 345 -6.45 -9.06 9.18
N ASP A 346 -6.55 -10.19 8.48
CA ASP A 346 -6.47 -11.50 9.12
C ASP A 346 -5.17 -11.67 9.91
N ASN A 347 -4.11 -10.98 9.48
CA ASN A 347 -2.86 -10.92 10.20
C ASN A 347 -2.87 -9.89 11.34
N TRP A 348 -3.75 -8.87 11.29
CA TRP A 348 -3.86 -7.86 12.33
C TRP A 348 -4.75 -8.33 13.50
N LYS A 349 -4.45 -9.53 13.97
CA LYS A 349 -5.14 -10.17 15.12
C LYS A 349 -5.21 -9.29 16.37
N PHE A 350 -4.36 -8.27 16.46
CA PHE A 350 -4.45 -7.28 17.52
C PHE A 350 -5.65 -6.33 17.38
N LEU A 351 -6.26 -6.21 16.19
CA LEU A 351 -7.54 -5.53 16.02
C LEU A 351 -8.72 -6.44 16.52
N GLU A 352 -8.50 -7.75 16.51
CA GLU A 352 -9.43 -8.73 17.03
C GLU A 352 -9.12 -9.11 18.48
N ALA A 353 -7.85 -9.20 18.83
CA ALA A 353 -7.33 -9.71 20.08
C ALA A 353 -7.40 -8.72 21.24
N ASP A 354 -7.92 -7.54 20.98
CA ASP A 354 -8.65 -6.84 22.02
C ASP A 354 -10.07 -7.41 22.23
N SER A 355 -10.41 -8.54 21.59
CA SER A 355 -11.22 -9.54 22.25
C SER A 355 -10.38 -10.09 23.40
N PHE A 356 -10.27 -9.29 24.42
CA PHE A 356 -9.72 -9.61 25.70
C PHE A 356 -9.91 -11.10 26.05
N ASP A 357 -8.87 -11.73 26.54
CA ASP A 357 -9.03 -12.58 27.73
C ASP A 357 -9.61 -11.68 28.82
N MET A 358 -10.90 -11.53 28.78
CA MET A 358 -11.68 -10.69 29.64
C MET A 358 -11.62 -11.27 31.04
N ILE A 359 -11.00 -10.56 31.92
CA ILE A 359 -11.30 -10.68 33.33
C ILE A 359 -12.72 -10.15 33.50
N GLY A 360 -13.71 -11.07 33.39
CA GLY A 360 -15.12 -10.78 33.61
C GLY A 360 -15.99 -10.64 32.35
N ASP A 361 -17.28 -10.77 32.52
CA ASP A 361 -18.32 -10.60 31.51
C ASP A 361 -18.29 -9.19 30.93
N LYS A 362 -18.22 -9.08 29.58
CA LYS A 362 -18.19 -7.80 28.83
C LYS A 362 -19.34 -6.87 29.19
N SER A 363 -20.51 -7.47 29.47
CA SER A 363 -21.71 -6.74 29.88
C SER A 363 -21.52 -6.12 31.27
N GLU A 364 -21.04 -6.87 32.22
CA GLU A 364 -20.86 -6.40 33.61
C GLU A 364 -19.82 -5.28 33.71
N SER A 365 -18.73 -5.39 32.98
CA SER A 365 -17.69 -4.36 32.95
C SER A 365 -18.19 -3.07 32.27
N TYR A 366 -18.97 -3.21 31.19
CA TYR A 366 -19.57 -2.06 30.52
C TYR A 366 -20.55 -1.33 31.43
N ASP A 367 -21.43 -2.06 32.10
CA ASP A 367 -22.42 -1.49 33.01
C ASP A 367 -21.73 -0.76 34.18
N LYS A 368 -20.68 -1.35 34.76
CA LYS A 368 -19.83 -0.69 35.77
C LYS A 368 -19.22 0.61 35.27
N ILE A 369 -18.78 0.69 34.00
CA ILE A 369 -18.25 1.91 33.38
C ILE A 369 -19.34 2.95 33.26
N VAL A 370 -20.51 2.59 32.74
CA VAL A 370 -21.66 3.49 32.57
C VAL A 370 -22.09 4.04 33.92
N ASP A 371 -22.28 3.20 34.92
CA ASP A 371 -22.65 3.61 36.28
C ASP A 371 -21.62 4.55 36.90
N PHE A 372 -20.34 4.26 36.70
CA PHE A 372 -19.27 5.14 37.19
C PHE A 372 -19.30 6.52 36.54
N ILE A 373 -19.53 6.59 35.22
CA ILE A 373 -19.65 7.85 34.49
C ILE A 373 -20.86 8.62 34.97
N HIS A 374 -22.03 7.97 35.13
CA HIS A 374 -23.25 8.61 35.63
C HIS A 374 -23.06 9.10 37.05
N LYS A 375 -22.41 8.33 37.92
CA LYS A 375 -22.14 8.73 39.31
C LYS A 375 -21.19 9.92 39.42
N LYS A 376 -20.17 9.99 38.57
CA LYS A 376 -19.15 11.05 38.58
C LYS A 376 -19.49 12.24 37.68
N LYS A 377 -20.46 12.08 36.77
CA LYS A 377 -20.93 13.06 35.77
C LYS A 377 -19.88 13.42 34.71
N SER A 378 -18.58 13.35 35.01
CA SER A 378 -17.50 13.61 34.06
C SER A 378 -16.23 12.88 34.52
N VAL A 379 -15.71 11.98 33.71
CA VAL A 379 -14.54 11.14 34.01
C VAL A 379 -13.60 11.03 32.84
N THR A 380 -12.31 10.86 33.11
CA THR A 380 -11.29 10.54 32.13
C THR A 380 -11.18 9.02 31.94
N LYS A 381 -10.57 8.60 30.82
CA LYS A 381 -10.22 7.19 30.60
C LYS A 381 -9.40 6.63 31.79
N LYS A 382 -8.43 7.39 32.28
CA LYS A 382 -7.58 6.97 33.40
C LYS A 382 -8.40 6.70 34.66
N GLU A 383 -9.33 7.59 35.01
CA GLU A 383 -10.21 7.41 36.19
C GLU A 383 -11.10 6.17 36.05
N ILE A 384 -11.54 5.83 34.83
CA ILE A 384 -12.29 4.60 34.56
C ILE A 384 -11.40 3.37 34.77
N LEU A 385 -10.20 3.38 34.21
CA LEU A 385 -9.26 2.26 34.36
C LEU A 385 -8.85 2.04 35.82
N ASP A 386 -8.58 3.12 36.54
CA ASP A 386 -8.28 3.07 37.98
C ASP A 386 -9.45 2.52 38.79
N TYR A 387 -10.69 2.93 38.47
CA TYR A 387 -11.90 2.42 39.13
C TYR A 387 -12.11 0.92 38.90
N LEU A 388 -11.80 0.43 37.71
CA LEU A 388 -11.91 -0.98 37.37
C LEU A 388 -10.70 -1.82 37.84
N GLY A 389 -9.68 -1.19 38.40
CA GLY A 389 -8.43 -1.84 38.76
C GLY A 389 -7.61 -2.32 37.55
N TRP A 390 -7.85 -1.73 36.40
CA TRP A 390 -7.20 -2.11 35.16
C TRP A 390 -5.90 -1.29 34.97
N GLY A 391 -4.84 -2.00 34.59
CA GLY A 391 -3.57 -1.33 34.25
C GLY A 391 -3.70 -0.53 32.95
N VAL A 392 -2.83 0.50 32.79
CA VAL A 392 -2.80 1.38 31.61
C VAL A 392 -2.62 0.65 30.26
N ARG A 393 -2.23 -0.63 30.28
CA ARG A 393 -2.03 -1.44 29.07
C ARG A 393 -3.32 -2.13 28.58
N ILE A 394 -4.41 -1.99 29.32
CA ILE A 394 -5.68 -2.59 28.92
C ILE A 394 -6.35 -1.71 27.86
N SER A 395 -6.72 -2.29 26.73
CA SER A 395 -7.46 -1.56 25.69
C SER A 395 -8.85 -1.16 26.17
N PHE A 396 -9.19 0.10 26.02
CA PHE A 396 -10.48 0.67 26.35
C PHE A 396 -11.40 0.84 25.11
N SER A 397 -10.87 0.52 23.94
CA SER A 397 -11.54 0.73 22.64
C SER A 397 -12.94 0.13 22.53
N PRO A 398 -13.18 -1.13 22.91
CA PRO A 398 -14.49 -1.74 22.78
C PRO A 398 -15.56 -0.99 23.57
N TYR A 399 -15.20 -0.54 24.78
CA TYR A 399 -16.11 0.21 25.64
C TYR A 399 -16.33 1.64 25.16
N ARG A 400 -15.27 2.29 24.66
CA ARG A 400 -15.36 3.65 24.12
C ARG A 400 -16.34 3.75 22.96
N ASN A 401 -16.29 2.80 22.01
CA ASN A 401 -17.17 2.82 20.86
C ASN A 401 -18.64 2.57 21.29
N ARG A 402 -18.87 1.71 22.26
CA ARG A 402 -20.21 1.49 22.82
C ARG A 402 -20.69 2.72 23.59
N LEU A 403 -19.84 3.34 24.42
CA LEU A 403 -20.16 4.57 25.14
C LEU A 403 -20.50 5.75 24.21
N ARG A 404 -19.85 5.86 23.06
CA ARG A 404 -20.17 6.90 22.05
C ARG A 404 -21.55 6.71 21.40
N LYS A 405 -22.07 5.48 21.39
CA LYS A 405 -23.42 5.18 20.90
C LYS A 405 -24.51 5.43 21.95
N GLU A 406 -24.12 5.63 23.21
CA GLU A 406 -25.08 5.95 24.28
C GLU A 406 -25.56 7.39 24.17
N SER A 407 -26.86 7.59 24.10
CA SER A 407 -27.46 8.93 23.98
C SER A 407 -27.25 9.82 25.22
N THR A 408 -26.93 9.22 26.36
CA THR A 408 -26.72 9.90 27.65
C THR A 408 -25.26 10.19 27.98
N ILE A 409 -24.32 9.79 27.14
CA ILE A 409 -22.88 10.00 27.37
C ILE A 409 -22.25 10.60 26.11
N ARG A 410 -21.55 11.72 26.29
CA ARG A 410 -20.72 12.33 25.23
C ARG A 410 -19.25 12.36 25.62
N PHE A 411 -18.39 12.35 24.63
CA PHE A 411 -16.95 12.47 24.82
C PHE A 411 -16.49 13.86 24.40
N THR A 412 -16.02 14.64 25.35
CA THR A 412 -15.53 16.02 25.12
C THR A 412 -14.26 16.27 25.93
N LYS A 413 -13.27 16.94 25.33
CA LYS A 413 -12.04 17.33 26.02
C LYS A 413 -11.36 16.19 26.82
N ASN A 414 -11.28 14.98 26.24
CA ASN A 414 -10.74 13.77 26.87
C ASN A 414 -11.52 13.28 28.10
N ARG A 415 -12.78 13.62 28.21
CA ARG A 415 -13.66 13.16 29.30
C ARG A 415 -14.95 12.57 28.74
N TYR A 416 -15.47 11.58 29.44
CA TYR A 416 -16.81 11.03 29.24
C TYR A 416 -17.74 11.79 30.19
N GLU A 417 -18.77 12.38 29.66
CA GLU A 417 -19.69 13.27 30.40
C GLU A 417 -21.12 12.80 30.16
N VAL A 418 -21.95 12.88 31.22
CA VAL A 418 -23.39 12.69 31.10
C VAL A 418 -23.97 13.92 30.39
N THR A 419 -24.78 13.67 29.36
CA THR A 419 -25.46 14.73 28.59
C THR A 419 -26.64 15.31 29.33
#